data_e052cf8393b436d0b30ec879ad7fcd2a
#
_entry.id   e052cf8393b436d0b30ec879ad7fcd2a
#
_cell.length_a   1.000
_cell.length_b   1.000
_cell.length_c   1.000
_cell.angle_alpha   90.00
_cell.angle_beta   90.00
_cell.angle_gamma   90.00
#
_symmetry.space_group_name_H-M   'P 1'
#
loop_
_entity.id
_entity.type
_entity.pdbx_description
1 polymer ?
#
loop_
_entity_poly.entity_id
_entity_poly.type
_entity_poly.pdbx_seq_one_letter_code
_entity_poly.pdbx_strand_id
1 'polypeptide(L)'
;MPSYQFPDDFQWGAATAAYQIEGAASEDGRKPSVWDSFSAIAGRTLNGDSGAIACDHYHRYESDVKLMVELGIRHYRFSIAWPRIVPDGRGSVNEAGVDFYKRLVDCLIRHGITPHATLFHWDSPQALEDQYGSWRNRQIAHDFAEYVSAIVSRLGDRVQHWMTINEIPCFTHLGYSANQTPPHAPGTRVGSSKEVWQTSHHALLAHGLACQAIRAASPGPCSVSLVDNIAVTVPITESEADIAAAQQAFPHCWLNGGIVFPALTGAYHAGFLEQLGSAAPEIQTGDLEIIHQPLDRLGLNIYTGTYVRAIDQAPGYECLDLPQGYPRLHMPWLNFVPECLYWGIRHISETVGRPDLPIWITENGCAAQDVLDAKGEVIDTDRILYLRQHLRAAQRAVAEGYPLKGYFVWSLMDNFEWAWGYDRRFGIVYTDYRTQQRIPKASFGWYAECIRQNRVV
;
A
#
# COMPACT_ATOMS: atom_id res chain seq x y z
N MET A 1 -31.17 -10.86 10.90
CA MET A 1 -30.08 -9.87 10.81
C MET A 1 -29.44 -10.04 9.44
N PRO A 2 -29.01 -9.00 8.73
CA PRO A 2 -28.31 -9.17 7.47
C PRO A 2 -27.10 -10.06 7.70
N SER A 3 -26.93 -11.07 6.85
CA SER A 3 -25.78 -11.94 6.86
C SER A 3 -24.64 -11.20 6.17
N TYR A 4 -23.66 -10.65 6.90
CA TYR A 4 -22.46 -10.04 6.34
C TYR A 4 -21.46 -11.12 5.87
N GLN A 5 -21.97 -12.10 5.12
CA GLN A 5 -21.23 -13.23 4.58
C GLN A 5 -20.46 -12.81 3.33
N PHE A 6 -19.22 -13.29 3.18
CA PHE A 6 -18.45 -13.18 1.95
C PHE A 6 -18.58 -14.46 1.10
N PRO A 7 -18.26 -14.41 -0.20
CA PRO A 7 -18.19 -15.60 -1.04
C PRO A 7 -17.17 -16.62 -0.50
N ASP A 8 -17.37 -17.91 -0.79
CA ASP A 8 -16.50 -18.98 -0.29
C ASP A 8 -15.04 -18.86 -0.80
N ASP A 9 -14.84 -18.22 -1.95
CA ASP A 9 -13.54 -17.95 -2.57
C ASP A 9 -12.90 -16.61 -2.13
N PHE A 10 -13.50 -15.91 -1.17
CA PHE A 10 -12.99 -14.62 -0.69
C PHE A 10 -11.65 -14.81 0.06
N GLN A 11 -10.66 -14.00 -0.32
CA GLN A 11 -9.30 -14.13 0.19
C GLN A 11 -9.07 -13.24 1.40
N TRP A 12 -8.93 -13.85 2.57
CA TRP A 12 -8.55 -13.17 3.80
C TRP A 12 -7.04 -13.19 3.99
N GLY A 13 -6.45 -12.04 4.27
CA GLY A 13 -5.02 -11.91 4.43
C GLY A 13 -4.60 -10.85 5.45
N ALA A 14 -3.30 -10.71 5.60
CA ALA A 14 -2.64 -9.63 6.32
C ALA A 14 -1.47 -9.10 5.50
N ALA A 15 -1.10 -7.85 5.72
CA ALA A 15 -0.03 -7.19 4.98
C ALA A 15 1.06 -6.63 5.90
N THR A 16 2.27 -6.52 5.36
CA THR A 16 3.43 -5.84 5.94
C THR A 16 4.33 -5.28 4.84
N ALA A 17 5.32 -4.45 5.21
CA ALA A 17 6.34 -3.97 4.29
C ALA A 17 7.76 -4.19 4.85
N ALA A 18 8.72 -4.44 3.96
CA ALA A 18 10.07 -4.86 4.29
C ALA A 18 10.77 -3.92 5.27
N TYR A 19 10.90 -2.64 4.93
CA TYR A 19 11.60 -1.68 5.80
C TYR A 19 10.94 -1.53 7.18
N GLN A 20 9.62 -1.71 7.24
CA GLN A 20 8.85 -1.54 8.47
C GLN A 20 8.98 -2.70 9.45
N ILE A 21 9.31 -3.92 8.99
CA ILE A 21 9.35 -5.10 9.86
C ILE A 21 10.66 -5.87 9.86
N GLU A 22 11.43 -5.88 8.76
CA GLU A 22 12.56 -6.81 8.61
C GLU A 22 13.69 -6.57 9.59
N GLY A 23 14.14 -5.34 9.71
CA GLY A 23 15.42 -5.06 10.35
C GLY A 23 16.60 -5.57 9.53
N ALA A 24 17.66 -6.04 10.20
CA ALA A 24 18.87 -6.56 9.55
C ALA A 24 19.40 -5.60 8.45
N ALA A 25 19.41 -4.28 8.75
CA ALA A 25 19.63 -3.23 7.77
C ALA A 25 21.01 -3.24 7.13
N SER A 26 21.99 -3.91 7.74
CA SER A 26 23.38 -4.01 7.25
C SER A 26 23.87 -5.45 7.16
N GLU A 27 22.94 -6.43 7.20
CA GLU A 27 23.30 -7.84 7.19
C GLU A 27 23.21 -8.44 5.77
N ASP A 28 23.95 -9.52 5.56
CA ASP A 28 23.95 -10.31 4.34
C ASP A 28 24.07 -9.49 3.05
N GLY A 29 24.92 -8.45 3.07
CA GLY A 29 25.21 -7.62 1.90
C GLY A 29 24.15 -6.59 1.52
N ARG A 30 23.09 -6.41 2.33
CA ARG A 30 22.14 -5.31 2.13
C ARG A 30 22.85 -3.97 2.29
N LYS A 31 22.59 -3.03 1.38
CA LYS A 31 23.05 -1.64 1.47
C LYS A 31 21.91 -0.70 1.89
N PRO A 32 22.23 0.55 2.27
CA PRO A 32 21.19 1.50 2.71
C PRO A 32 20.14 1.79 1.64
N SER A 33 18.90 1.86 2.07
CA SER A 33 17.80 2.49 1.35
C SER A 33 17.74 3.99 1.65
N VAL A 34 16.93 4.72 0.90
CA VAL A 34 16.65 6.14 1.19
C VAL A 34 16.04 6.33 2.60
N TRP A 35 15.31 5.32 3.13
CA TRP A 35 14.78 5.37 4.49
C TRP A 35 15.86 5.18 5.57
N ASP A 36 16.88 4.36 5.33
CA ASP A 36 18.02 4.23 6.25
C ASP A 36 18.74 5.58 6.38
N SER A 37 19.03 6.22 5.24
CA SER A 37 19.69 7.52 5.22
C SER A 37 18.83 8.62 5.82
N PHE A 38 17.53 8.63 5.51
CA PHE A 38 16.58 9.62 5.99
C PHE A 38 16.38 9.56 7.50
N SER A 39 16.17 8.38 8.06
CA SER A 39 15.95 8.19 9.50
C SER A 39 17.21 8.45 10.34
N ALA A 40 18.39 8.39 9.74
CA ALA A 40 19.65 8.76 10.39
C ALA A 40 19.79 10.29 10.59
N ILE A 41 18.99 11.12 9.93
CA ILE A 41 19.00 12.57 10.07
C ILE A 41 18.14 12.98 11.27
N ALA A 42 18.74 13.68 12.23
CA ALA A 42 18.03 14.13 13.43
C ALA A 42 16.75 14.92 13.11
N GLY A 43 15.65 14.58 13.77
CA GLY A 43 14.34 15.24 13.61
C GLY A 43 13.54 14.82 12.38
N ARG A 44 14.01 13.85 11.60
CA ARG A 44 13.24 13.31 10.45
C ARG A 44 12.23 12.26 10.85
N THR A 45 12.48 11.55 11.92
CA THR A 45 11.56 10.58 12.51
C THR A 45 11.29 10.94 13.98
N LEU A 46 10.14 10.56 14.48
CA LEU A 46 9.80 10.74 15.88
C LEU A 46 10.78 9.95 16.74
N ASN A 47 11.28 10.56 17.82
CA ASN A 47 12.29 10.00 18.73
C ASN A 47 13.62 9.58 18.10
N GLY A 48 13.86 9.87 16.81
CA GLY A 48 15.01 9.36 16.08
C GLY A 48 14.93 7.87 15.76
N ASP A 49 13.72 7.31 15.75
CA ASP A 49 13.48 5.90 15.43
C ASP A 49 13.87 5.57 13.98
N SER A 50 14.26 4.33 13.74
CA SER A 50 14.62 3.83 12.41
C SER A 50 14.16 2.40 12.21
N GLY A 51 14.07 1.96 10.94
CA GLY A 51 13.79 0.57 10.58
C GLY A 51 14.98 -0.40 10.70
N ALA A 52 16.10 0.03 11.30
CA ALA A 52 17.33 -0.77 11.32
C ALA A 52 17.17 -2.14 12.05
N ILE A 53 16.36 -2.18 13.09
CA ILE A 53 15.97 -3.40 13.81
C ILE A 53 14.50 -3.72 13.52
N ALA A 54 13.65 -2.70 13.49
CA ALA A 54 12.21 -2.81 13.27
C ALA A 54 11.55 -3.88 14.16
N CYS A 55 10.96 -4.88 13.57
CA CYS A 55 10.38 -6.03 14.25
C CYS A 55 11.30 -7.28 14.21
N ASP A 56 12.52 -7.13 13.73
CA ASP A 56 13.48 -8.24 13.60
C ASP A 56 12.90 -9.47 12.84
N HIS A 57 11.99 -9.19 11.89
CA HIS A 57 11.32 -10.24 11.10
C HIS A 57 12.32 -11.06 10.30
N TYR A 58 13.43 -10.46 9.89
CA TYR A 58 14.50 -11.15 9.18
C TYR A 58 14.97 -12.41 9.89
N HIS A 59 15.10 -12.36 11.23
CA HIS A 59 15.51 -13.51 12.06
C HIS A 59 14.31 -14.27 12.64
N ARG A 60 13.11 -13.67 12.68
CA ARG A 60 11.93 -14.21 13.38
C ARG A 60 10.80 -14.65 12.45
N TYR A 61 11.00 -14.64 11.14
CA TYR A 61 9.93 -14.92 10.17
C TYR A 61 9.21 -16.25 10.43
N GLU A 62 9.90 -17.28 10.90
CA GLU A 62 9.25 -18.57 11.21
C GLU A 62 8.24 -18.48 12.35
N SER A 63 8.54 -17.69 13.38
CA SER A 63 7.61 -17.44 14.48
C SER A 63 6.46 -16.53 14.06
N ASP A 64 6.74 -15.54 13.23
CA ASP A 64 5.72 -14.64 12.70
C ASP A 64 4.76 -15.39 11.73
N VAL A 65 5.26 -16.34 10.93
CA VAL A 65 4.43 -17.23 10.10
C VAL A 65 3.52 -18.12 10.95
N LYS A 66 3.99 -18.61 12.12
CA LYS A 66 3.13 -19.37 13.04
C LYS A 66 1.96 -18.53 13.54
N LEU A 67 2.16 -17.24 13.84
CA LEU A 67 1.05 -16.32 14.19
C LEU A 67 0.07 -16.16 13.04
N MET A 68 0.53 -16.14 11.79
CA MET A 68 -0.37 -16.11 10.63
C MET A 68 -1.23 -17.38 10.54
N VAL A 69 -0.66 -18.55 10.86
CA VAL A 69 -1.41 -19.82 10.95
C VAL A 69 -2.45 -19.76 12.06
N GLU A 70 -2.09 -19.26 13.25
CA GLU A 70 -3.01 -19.07 14.37
C GLU A 70 -4.14 -18.10 14.03
N LEU A 71 -3.84 -17.05 13.28
CA LEU A 71 -4.84 -16.09 12.76
C LEU A 71 -5.80 -16.76 11.77
N GLY A 72 -5.36 -17.80 11.09
CA GLY A 72 -6.16 -18.53 10.10
C GLY A 72 -6.11 -17.95 8.70
N ILE A 73 -5.21 -16.98 8.41
CA ILE A 73 -5.06 -16.44 7.06
C ILE A 73 -4.41 -17.46 6.12
N ARG A 74 -4.79 -17.38 4.85
CA ARG A 74 -4.20 -18.17 3.76
C ARG A 74 -3.49 -17.32 2.72
N HIS A 75 -3.44 -16.02 2.91
CA HIS A 75 -2.80 -15.05 2.02
C HIS A 75 -1.98 -14.06 2.84
N TYR A 76 -0.74 -13.88 2.47
CA TYR A 76 0.13 -12.91 3.12
C TYR A 76 0.79 -12.00 2.08
N ARG A 77 0.57 -10.69 2.23
CA ARG A 77 1.21 -9.67 1.42
C ARG A 77 2.43 -9.11 2.16
N PHE A 78 3.58 -9.16 1.51
CA PHE A 78 4.84 -8.61 2.01
C PHE A 78 5.56 -7.87 0.88
N SER A 79 6.50 -7.01 1.19
CA SER A 79 7.35 -6.41 0.17
C SER A 79 8.75 -6.99 0.17
N ILE A 80 9.43 -6.86 -0.96
CA ILE A 80 10.82 -7.27 -1.15
C ILE A 80 11.68 -6.01 -1.16
N ALA A 81 12.67 -5.94 -0.25
CA ALA A 81 13.58 -4.81 -0.16
C ALA A 81 14.53 -4.80 -1.36
N TRP A 82 14.37 -3.82 -2.27
CA TRP A 82 15.25 -3.66 -3.43
C TRP A 82 16.74 -3.61 -3.04
N PRO A 83 17.18 -2.83 -2.02
CA PRO A 83 18.59 -2.76 -1.62
C PRO A 83 19.12 -4.06 -0.99
N ARG A 84 18.25 -5.01 -0.64
CA ARG A 84 18.67 -6.36 -0.21
C ARG A 84 18.97 -7.27 -1.39
N ILE A 85 18.30 -7.08 -2.51
CA ILE A 85 18.43 -7.91 -3.72
C ILE A 85 19.49 -7.36 -4.66
N VAL A 86 19.46 -6.05 -4.94
CA VAL A 86 20.43 -5.33 -5.76
C VAL A 86 20.93 -4.14 -4.97
N PRO A 87 21.99 -4.32 -4.17
CA PRO A 87 22.39 -3.36 -3.16
C PRO A 87 22.72 -1.94 -3.69
N ASP A 88 23.24 -1.85 -4.90
CA ASP A 88 23.53 -0.58 -5.59
C ASP A 88 22.37 -0.12 -6.50
N GLY A 89 21.21 -0.80 -6.42
CA GLY A 89 20.02 -0.54 -7.20
C GLY A 89 20.08 -1.08 -8.63
N ARG A 90 21.26 -1.36 -9.13
CA ARG A 90 21.54 -1.96 -10.44
C ARG A 90 22.82 -2.79 -10.40
N GLY A 91 23.00 -3.67 -11.40
CA GLY A 91 24.17 -4.52 -11.51
C GLY A 91 24.03 -5.84 -10.76
N SER A 92 24.99 -6.19 -9.91
CA SER A 92 25.07 -7.53 -9.32
C SER A 92 23.93 -7.82 -8.33
N VAL A 93 23.37 -9.02 -8.47
CA VAL A 93 22.37 -9.54 -7.52
C VAL A 93 23.08 -10.08 -6.27
N ASN A 94 22.53 -9.75 -5.11
CA ASN A 94 22.97 -10.27 -3.82
C ASN A 94 22.20 -11.57 -3.51
N GLU A 95 22.82 -12.70 -3.77
CA GLU A 95 22.18 -14.02 -3.59
C GLU A 95 21.83 -14.32 -2.13
N ALA A 96 22.58 -13.78 -1.14
CA ALA A 96 22.23 -13.94 0.28
C ALA A 96 20.89 -13.26 0.62
N GLY A 97 20.63 -12.08 0.04
CA GLY A 97 19.35 -11.41 0.16
C GLY A 97 18.21 -12.18 -0.53
N VAL A 98 18.48 -12.76 -1.70
CA VAL A 98 17.50 -13.62 -2.40
C VAL A 98 17.17 -14.85 -1.56
N ASP A 99 18.19 -15.47 -0.95
CA ASP A 99 18.01 -16.67 -0.14
C ASP A 99 17.16 -16.43 1.12
N PHE A 100 17.19 -15.24 1.68
CA PHE A 100 16.25 -14.87 2.75
C PHE A 100 14.80 -14.96 2.25
N TYR A 101 14.46 -14.34 1.12
CA TYR A 101 13.10 -14.41 0.58
C TYR A 101 12.71 -15.81 0.12
N LYS A 102 13.65 -16.62 -0.38
CA LYS A 102 13.38 -18.04 -0.64
C LYS A 102 12.96 -18.78 0.64
N ARG A 103 13.70 -18.60 1.73
CA ARG A 103 13.37 -19.22 3.03
C ARG A 103 12.00 -18.75 3.57
N LEU A 104 11.71 -17.45 3.48
CA LEU A 104 10.41 -16.90 3.87
C LEU A 104 9.27 -17.49 3.05
N VAL A 105 9.39 -17.47 1.72
CA VAL A 105 8.38 -18.01 0.80
C VAL A 105 8.17 -19.50 1.00
N ASP A 106 9.25 -20.28 1.14
CA ASP A 106 9.17 -21.70 1.42
C ASP A 106 8.49 -21.98 2.78
N CYS A 107 8.73 -21.13 3.78
CA CYS A 107 8.06 -21.22 5.07
C CYS A 107 6.55 -20.96 4.93
N LEU A 108 6.13 -19.91 4.21
CA LEU A 108 4.73 -19.59 3.95
C LEU A 108 4.02 -20.76 3.27
N ILE A 109 4.59 -21.26 2.17
CA ILE A 109 4.01 -22.35 1.38
C ILE A 109 3.86 -23.62 2.21
N ARG A 110 4.86 -23.99 3.00
CA ARG A 110 4.79 -25.16 3.92
C ARG A 110 3.64 -25.07 4.91
N HIS A 111 3.22 -23.85 5.27
CA HIS A 111 2.10 -23.60 6.18
C HIS A 111 0.77 -23.32 5.45
N GLY A 112 0.72 -23.52 4.12
CA GLY A 112 -0.49 -23.32 3.32
C GLY A 112 -0.87 -21.86 3.13
N ILE A 113 0.09 -20.93 3.25
CA ILE A 113 -0.10 -19.49 3.06
C ILE A 113 0.44 -19.12 1.68
N THR A 114 -0.42 -18.51 0.85
CA THR A 114 -0.07 -18.01 -0.47
C THR A 114 0.70 -16.70 -0.36
N PRO A 115 1.92 -16.60 -0.90
CA PRO A 115 2.70 -15.38 -0.89
C PRO A 115 2.20 -14.38 -1.96
N HIS A 116 2.04 -13.11 -1.57
CA HIS A 116 1.76 -11.97 -2.44
C HIS A 116 2.91 -10.97 -2.30
N ALA A 117 3.78 -10.91 -3.29
CA ALA A 117 5.01 -10.11 -3.22
C ALA A 117 4.83 -8.74 -3.85
N THR A 118 5.03 -7.68 -3.06
CA THR A 118 5.15 -6.30 -3.52
C THR A 118 6.62 -6.01 -3.82
N LEU A 119 6.93 -5.61 -5.04
CA LEU A 119 8.31 -5.43 -5.50
C LEU A 119 8.93 -4.12 -5.04
N PHE A 120 8.11 -3.12 -4.71
CA PHE A 120 8.58 -1.85 -4.17
C PHE A 120 7.62 -1.25 -3.15
N HIS A 121 8.13 -1.00 -1.95
CA HIS A 121 7.39 -0.32 -0.87
C HIS A 121 8.29 0.73 -0.21
N TRP A 122 8.70 1.74 -1.01
CA TRP A 122 9.32 3.01 -0.67
C TRP A 122 10.82 2.98 -0.30
N ASP A 123 11.44 1.82 -0.29
CA ASP A 123 12.82 1.60 0.13
C ASP A 123 13.81 1.57 -1.05
N SER A 124 13.78 2.61 -1.91
CA SER A 124 14.74 2.75 -3.00
C SER A 124 16.18 2.65 -2.49
N PRO A 125 17.10 1.98 -3.21
CA PRO A 125 18.53 2.02 -2.87
C PRO A 125 19.06 3.45 -2.82
N GLN A 126 19.71 3.83 -1.73
CA GLN A 126 20.30 5.16 -1.57
C GLN A 126 21.28 5.49 -2.70
N ALA A 127 22.00 4.48 -3.18
CA ALA A 127 22.94 4.63 -4.29
C ALA A 127 22.31 5.22 -5.56
N LEU A 128 21.03 4.93 -5.86
CA LEU A 128 20.35 5.51 -7.01
C LEU A 128 19.97 6.98 -6.81
N GLU A 129 19.64 7.36 -5.57
CA GLU A 129 19.42 8.78 -5.23
C GLU A 129 20.72 9.57 -5.36
N ASP A 130 21.82 9.02 -4.87
CA ASP A 130 23.15 9.66 -4.92
C ASP A 130 23.70 9.78 -6.35
N GLN A 131 23.49 8.77 -7.19
CA GLN A 131 24.06 8.73 -8.54
C GLN A 131 23.35 9.66 -9.53
N TYR A 132 22.01 9.68 -9.50
CA TYR A 132 21.24 10.42 -10.51
C TYR A 132 19.89 10.98 -10.00
N GLY A 133 19.61 10.87 -8.71
CA GLY A 133 18.38 11.40 -8.09
C GLY A 133 17.18 10.48 -8.20
N SER A 134 17.40 9.16 -8.32
CA SER A 134 16.35 8.14 -8.23
C SER A 134 15.11 8.49 -9.09
N TRP A 135 13.92 8.60 -8.50
CA TRP A 135 12.65 8.84 -9.20
C TRP A 135 12.59 10.17 -9.99
N ARG A 136 13.51 11.10 -9.77
CA ARG A 136 13.64 12.32 -10.58
C ARG A 136 14.18 12.05 -11.99
N ASN A 137 14.77 10.89 -12.21
CA ASN A 137 15.39 10.52 -13.47
C ASN A 137 14.64 9.31 -14.08
N ARG A 138 14.33 9.40 -15.36
CA ARG A 138 13.66 8.31 -16.12
C ARG A 138 14.41 6.97 -16.05
N GLN A 139 15.74 6.98 -15.87
CA GLN A 139 16.56 5.76 -15.77
C GLN A 139 16.06 4.81 -14.67
N ILE A 140 15.47 5.34 -13.59
CA ILE A 140 14.93 4.53 -12.48
C ILE A 140 13.92 3.47 -12.97
N ALA A 141 13.15 3.77 -13.99
CA ALA A 141 12.15 2.84 -14.53
C ALA A 141 12.82 1.59 -15.17
N HIS A 142 13.95 1.76 -15.81
CA HIS A 142 14.74 0.66 -16.36
C HIS A 142 15.48 -0.12 -15.28
N ASP A 143 16.13 0.58 -14.32
CA ASP A 143 16.83 -0.06 -13.21
C ASP A 143 15.84 -0.88 -12.34
N PHE A 144 14.62 -0.38 -12.16
CA PHE A 144 13.54 -1.11 -11.48
C PHE A 144 13.13 -2.38 -12.25
N ALA A 145 12.95 -2.28 -13.55
CA ALA A 145 12.59 -3.44 -14.39
C ALA A 145 13.68 -4.52 -14.39
N GLU A 146 14.97 -4.14 -14.36
CA GLU A 146 16.10 -5.08 -14.22
C GLU A 146 16.07 -5.78 -12.85
N TYR A 147 15.86 -5.04 -11.77
CA TYR A 147 15.66 -5.61 -10.43
C TYR A 147 14.48 -6.58 -10.40
N VAL A 148 13.34 -6.18 -10.97
CA VAL A 148 12.13 -7.03 -11.05
C VAL A 148 12.42 -8.31 -11.80
N SER A 149 13.06 -8.25 -12.96
CA SER A 149 13.46 -9.43 -13.73
C SER A 149 14.37 -10.34 -12.91
N ALA A 150 15.34 -9.78 -12.17
CA ALA A 150 16.28 -10.53 -11.36
C ALA A 150 15.60 -11.30 -10.22
N ILE A 151 14.64 -10.71 -9.52
CA ILE A 151 13.96 -11.39 -8.40
C ILE A 151 12.86 -12.34 -8.88
N VAL A 152 12.11 -11.97 -9.92
CA VAL A 152 11.04 -12.84 -10.46
C VAL A 152 11.63 -14.12 -11.06
N SER A 153 12.75 -14.06 -11.75
CA SER A 153 13.43 -15.27 -12.26
C SER A 153 13.90 -16.23 -11.15
N ARG A 154 14.05 -15.75 -9.92
CA ARG A 154 14.53 -16.54 -8.76
C ARG A 154 13.44 -17.04 -7.83
N LEU A 155 12.28 -16.39 -7.82
CA LEU A 155 11.15 -16.73 -6.94
C LEU A 155 9.88 -17.09 -7.70
N GLY A 156 9.81 -16.87 -9.01
CA GLY A 156 8.60 -17.04 -9.81
C GLY A 156 8.11 -18.49 -9.94
N ASP A 157 8.94 -19.47 -9.56
CA ASP A 157 8.54 -20.87 -9.41
C ASP A 157 7.64 -21.11 -8.18
N ARG A 158 7.64 -20.18 -7.21
CA ARG A 158 6.96 -20.25 -5.92
C ARG A 158 5.99 -19.10 -5.68
N VAL A 159 6.28 -17.90 -6.18
CA VAL A 159 5.45 -16.72 -6.08
C VAL A 159 4.72 -16.49 -7.39
N GLN A 160 3.39 -16.55 -7.34
CA GLN A 160 2.53 -16.32 -8.51
C GLN A 160 1.82 -14.97 -8.50
N HIS A 161 1.83 -14.25 -7.37
CA HIS A 161 1.13 -12.99 -7.20
C HIS A 161 2.12 -11.85 -6.97
N TRP A 162 2.30 -11.03 -8.00
CA TRP A 162 3.24 -9.93 -8.02
C TRP A 162 2.52 -8.58 -8.02
N MET A 163 2.93 -7.72 -7.11
CA MET A 163 2.50 -6.34 -7.05
C MET A 163 3.70 -5.46 -7.38
N THR A 164 3.57 -4.58 -8.37
CA THR A 164 4.72 -3.83 -8.88
C THR A 164 5.20 -2.78 -7.89
N ILE A 165 4.36 -1.81 -7.60
CA ILE A 165 4.69 -0.65 -6.75
C ILE A 165 3.56 -0.44 -5.76
N ASN A 166 3.89 -0.04 -4.53
CA ASN A 166 2.96 0.41 -3.52
C ASN A 166 2.88 1.94 -3.47
N GLU A 167 1.67 2.49 -3.62
CA GLU A 167 1.34 3.89 -3.36
C GLU A 167 2.31 4.90 -3.98
N ILE A 168 2.27 5.03 -5.28
CA ILE A 168 3.12 5.96 -6.03
C ILE A 168 3.15 7.37 -5.42
N PRO A 169 2.02 7.96 -5.01
CA PRO A 169 2.03 9.32 -4.46
C PRO A 169 2.86 9.49 -3.18
N CYS A 170 2.94 8.46 -2.34
CA CYS A 170 3.59 8.57 -1.05
C CYS A 170 5.11 8.81 -1.18
N PHE A 171 5.81 8.03 -1.96
CA PHE A 171 7.25 8.21 -2.13
C PHE A 171 7.62 9.31 -3.15
N THR A 172 6.70 9.68 -4.05
CA THR A 172 6.92 10.74 -5.03
C THR A 172 6.53 12.11 -4.47
N HIS A 173 5.26 12.33 -4.12
CA HIS A 173 4.81 13.62 -3.62
C HIS A 173 5.31 13.93 -2.22
N LEU A 174 5.21 12.99 -1.27
CA LEU A 174 5.72 13.24 0.08
C LEU A 174 7.24 13.25 0.13
N GLY A 175 7.91 12.44 -0.71
CA GLY A 175 9.37 12.33 -0.75
C GLY A 175 10.08 13.53 -1.40
N TYR A 176 9.46 14.15 -2.41
CA TYR A 176 10.10 15.19 -3.22
C TYR A 176 9.47 16.58 -3.10
N SER A 177 8.29 16.73 -2.52
CA SER A 177 7.69 18.05 -2.29
C SER A 177 8.33 18.79 -1.12
N ALA A 178 8.32 20.12 -1.20
CA ALA A 178 8.76 20.95 -0.09
C ALA A 178 7.74 20.94 1.06
N ASN A 179 8.24 21.00 2.30
CA ASN A 179 7.44 21.24 3.51
C ASN A 179 6.35 20.20 3.83
N GLN A 180 6.55 18.95 3.46
CA GLN A 180 5.62 17.89 3.83
C GLN A 180 5.63 17.62 5.35
N THR A 181 4.45 17.39 5.91
CA THR A 181 4.27 17.02 7.31
C THR A 181 3.28 15.85 7.36
N PRO A 182 3.71 14.68 7.83
CA PRO A 182 5.07 14.33 8.26
C PRO A 182 6.07 14.31 7.10
N PRO A 183 7.37 14.49 7.36
CA PRO A 183 8.39 14.37 6.33
C PRO A 183 8.51 12.91 5.85
N HIS A 184 8.98 12.73 4.60
CA HIS A 184 9.09 11.40 3.98
C HIS A 184 10.42 11.27 3.22
N ALA A 185 11.00 10.06 3.18
CA ALA A 185 12.19 9.79 2.38
C ALA A 185 11.91 9.91 0.87
N PRO A 186 12.90 10.35 0.07
CA PRO A 186 14.27 10.71 0.46
C PRO A 186 14.36 12.08 1.13
N GLY A 187 13.28 12.88 1.13
CA GLY A 187 13.28 14.24 1.68
C GLY A 187 14.03 15.26 0.82
N THR A 188 14.25 14.92 -0.44
CA THR A 188 14.88 15.78 -1.43
C THR A 188 13.86 16.77 -1.97
N ARG A 189 14.07 18.05 -1.70
CA ARG A 189 13.19 19.11 -2.19
C ARG A 189 13.48 19.41 -3.64
N VAL A 190 12.51 19.24 -4.52
CA VAL A 190 12.62 19.67 -5.91
C VAL A 190 12.14 21.12 -6.09
N GLY A 191 12.54 21.73 -7.20
CA GLY A 191 12.31 23.16 -7.43
C GLY A 191 10.90 23.53 -7.85
N SER A 192 10.09 22.58 -8.31
CA SER A 192 8.77 22.86 -8.88
C SER A 192 7.78 21.70 -8.74
N SER A 193 6.50 22.00 -8.78
CA SER A 193 5.42 20.99 -8.84
C SER A 193 5.54 20.10 -10.09
N LYS A 194 6.05 20.64 -11.21
CA LYS A 194 6.29 19.86 -12.42
C LYS A 194 7.29 18.72 -12.17
N GLU A 195 8.38 18.99 -11.45
CA GLU A 195 9.36 17.96 -11.11
C GLU A 195 8.75 16.87 -10.20
N VAL A 196 7.88 17.25 -9.25
CA VAL A 196 7.17 16.28 -8.41
C VAL A 196 6.29 15.36 -9.28
N TRP A 197 5.50 15.93 -10.19
CA TRP A 197 4.67 15.14 -11.09
C TRP A 197 5.48 14.30 -12.07
N GLN A 198 6.66 14.78 -12.45
CA GLN A 198 7.58 13.99 -13.26
C GLN A 198 8.08 12.74 -12.53
N THR A 199 8.31 12.81 -11.20
CA THR A 199 8.66 11.61 -10.41
C THR A 199 7.53 10.58 -10.44
N SER A 200 6.28 11.01 -10.34
CA SER A 200 5.12 10.12 -10.44
C SER A 200 4.98 9.49 -11.83
N HIS A 201 5.25 10.26 -12.88
CA HIS A 201 5.25 9.74 -14.25
C HIS A 201 6.35 8.68 -14.46
N HIS A 202 7.55 8.90 -13.92
CA HIS A 202 8.63 7.90 -13.96
C HIS A 202 8.27 6.64 -13.15
N ALA A 203 7.55 6.78 -12.05
CA ALA A 203 7.07 5.63 -11.28
C ALA A 203 5.99 4.83 -12.03
N LEU A 204 5.10 5.51 -12.75
CA LEU A 204 4.14 4.85 -13.65
C LEU A 204 4.85 4.11 -14.79
N LEU A 205 5.89 4.70 -15.39
CA LEU A 205 6.73 4.00 -16.38
C LEU A 205 7.40 2.76 -15.78
N ALA A 206 7.93 2.89 -14.56
CA ALA A 206 8.54 1.77 -13.84
C ALA A 206 7.51 0.66 -13.60
N HIS A 207 6.26 1.01 -13.23
CA HIS A 207 5.17 0.07 -13.13
C HIS A 207 4.95 -0.70 -14.43
N GLY A 208 4.81 0.00 -15.54
CA GLY A 208 4.55 -0.62 -16.84
C GLY A 208 5.69 -1.54 -17.29
N LEU A 209 6.95 -1.08 -17.19
CA LEU A 209 8.12 -1.91 -17.49
C LEU A 209 8.24 -3.12 -16.55
N ALA A 210 7.88 -2.95 -15.26
CA ALA A 210 7.84 -4.05 -14.31
C ALA A 210 6.80 -5.11 -14.69
N CYS A 211 5.60 -4.70 -15.16
CA CYS A 211 4.60 -5.65 -15.67
C CYS A 211 5.16 -6.51 -16.82
N GLN A 212 5.87 -5.89 -17.76
CA GLN A 212 6.53 -6.59 -18.85
C GLN A 212 7.62 -7.53 -18.34
N ALA A 213 8.48 -7.05 -17.43
CA ALA A 213 9.56 -7.83 -16.83
C ALA A 213 9.05 -9.05 -16.05
N ILE A 214 7.97 -8.90 -15.25
CA ILE A 214 7.35 -10.01 -14.54
C ILE A 214 6.88 -11.10 -15.50
N ARG A 215 6.13 -10.73 -16.55
CA ARG A 215 5.62 -11.69 -17.52
C ARG A 215 6.71 -12.39 -18.31
N ALA A 216 7.79 -11.67 -18.63
CA ALA A 216 8.93 -12.23 -19.36
C ALA A 216 9.81 -13.15 -18.49
N ALA A 217 9.96 -12.84 -17.19
CA ALA A 217 10.85 -13.57 -16.29
C ALA A 217 10.16 -14.70 -15.51
N SER A 218 8.82 -14.70 -15.43
CA SER A 218 8.07 -15.72 -14.72
C SER A 218 8.15 -17.07 -15.45
N PRO A 219 8.53 -18.17 -14.76
CA PRO A 219 8.63 -19.49 -15.36
C PRO A 219 7.27 -20.16 -15.64
N GLY A 220 6.18 -19.57 -15.16
CA GLY A 220 4.81 -20.09 -15.29
C GLY A 220 3.76 -19.00 -15.18
N PRO A 221 2.48 -19.38 -15.09
CA PRO A 221 1.38 -18.42 -14.92
C PRO A 221 1.59 -17.55 -13.69
N CYS A 222 1.45 -16.24 -13.86
CA CYS A 222 1.54 -15.28 -12.78
C CYS A 222 0.44 -14.23 -12.92
N SER A 223 0.13 -13.59 -11.79
CA SER A 223 -0.82 -12.48 -11.71
C SER A 223 -0.07 -11.22 -11.34
N VAL A 224 -0.32 -10.15 -12.10
CA VAL A 224 0.34 -8.86 -11.96
C VAL A 224 -0.67 -7.79 -11.55
N SER A 225 -0.32 -6.97 -10.58
CA SER A 225 -1.14 -5.85 -10.10
C SER A 225 -0.31 -4.60 -9.81
N LEU A 226 -0.98 -3.45 -9.89
CA LEU A 226 -0.58 -2.23 -9.20
C LEU A 226 -1.25 -2.23 -7.83
N VAL A 227 -0.60 -1.62 -6.84
CA VAL A 227 -1.23 -1.29 -5.55
C VAL A 227 -1.13 0.21 -5.36
N ASP A 228 -2.27 0.87 -5.19
CA ASP A 228 -2.25 2.32 -4.96
C ASP A 228 -3.27 2.75 -3.92
N ASN A 229 -2.98 3.89 -3.28
CA ASN A 229 -3.94 4.57 -2.43
C ASN A 229 -4.77 5.52 -3.28
N ILE A 230 -6.08 5.42 -3.16
CA ILE A 230 -7.01 6.31 -3.87
C ILE A 230 -7.64 7.32 -2.91
N ALA A 231 -7.88 8.53 -3.39
CA ALA A 231 -8.69 9.50 -2.67
C ALA A 231 -10.18 9.19 -2.90
N VAL A 232 -10.80 8.60 -1.90
CA VAL A 232 -12.21 8.18 -2.04
C VAL A 232 -13.14 9.34 -1.74
N THR A 233 -13.92 9.72 -2.75
CA THR A 233 -15.05 10.66 -2.62
C THR A 233 -16.30 9.90 -2.21
N VAL A 234 -16.86 10.26 -1.06
CA VAL A 234 -18.05 9.60 -0.46
C VAL A 234 -19.23 10.57 -0.54
N PRO A 235 -20.33 10.24 -1.22
CA PRO A 235 -21.49 11.13 -1.25
C PRO A 235 -22.07 11.29 0.15
N ILE A 236 -22.42 12.53 0.55
CA ILE A 236 -22.97 12.82 1.88
C ILE A 236 -24.33 12.15 2.10
N THR A 237 -25.11 11.97 1.03
CA THR A 237 -26.29 11.12 0.98
C THR A 237 -26.25 10.23 -0.26
N GLU A 238 -27.08 9.18 -0.27
CA GLU A 238 -27.21 8.31 -1.47
C GLU A 238 -28.29 8.84 -2.46
N SER A 239 -28.51 10.16 -2.50
CA SER A 239 -29.29 10.79 -3.56
C SER A 239 -28.55 10.71 -4.90
N GLU A 240 -29.27 10.67 -6.01
CA GLU A 240 -28.65 10.68 -7.35
C GLU A 240 -27.73 11.89 -7.55
N ALA A 241 -28.11 13.06 -7.01
CA ALA A 241 -27.31 14.28 -7.12
C ALA A 241 -25.98 14.17 -6.38
N ASP A 242 -25.98 13.70 -5.13
CA ASP A 242 -24.75 13.56 -4.34
C ASP A 242 -23.85 12.44 -4.88
N ILE A 243 -24.44 11.34 -5.38
CA ILE A 243 -23.68 10.28 -6.06
C ILE A 243 -23.01 10.82 -7.30
N ALA A 244 -23.73 11.55 -8.15
CA ALA A 244 -23.15 12.16 -9.35
C ALA A 244 -22.03 13.17 -9.00
N ALA A 245 -22.22 13.96 -7.95
CA ALA A 245 -21.21 14.89 -7.43
C ALA A 245 -19.93 14.17 -6.97
N ALA A 246 -20.07 13.06 -6.23
CA ALA A 246 -18.93 12.25 -5.78
C ALA A 246 -18.20 11.59 -6.96
N GLN A 247 -18.92 11.07 -7.97
CA GLN A 247 -18.35 10.52 -9.19
C GLN A 247 -17.60 11.59 -10.01
N GLN A 248 -18.15 12.80 -10.09
CA GLN A 248 -17.50 13.93 -10.76
C GLN A 248 -16.24 14.40 -10.02
N ALA A 249 -16.26 14.43 -8.70
CA ALA A 249 -15.12 14.83 -7.88
C ALA A 249 -13.97 13.82 -7.91
N PHE A 250 -14.25 12.53 -8.06
CA PHE A 250 -13.28 11.44 -7.98
C PHE A 250 -12.07 11.61 -8.91
N PRO A 251 -12.21 11.83 -10.23
CA PRO A 251 -11.07 11.98 -11.13
C PRO A 251 -10.30 13.29 -10.95
N HIS A 252 -10.93 14.32 -10.34
CA HIS A 252 -10.28 15.60 -10.04
C HIS A 252 -9.40 15.54 -8.78
N CYS A 253 -9.54 14.51 -7.95
CA CYS A 253 -8.55 14.24 -6.92
C CYS A 253 -7.22 13.89 -7.57
N TRP A 254 -6.17 14.60 -7.18
CA TRP A 254 -4.85 14.48 -7.79
C TRP A 254 -4.27 13.04 -7.76
N LEU A 255 -4.55 12.27 -6.71
CA LEU A 255 -4.16 10.85 -6.62
C LEU A 255 -4.79 10.03 -7.74
N ASN A 256 -6.08 10.22 -7.98
CA ASN A 256 -6.85 9.41 -8.92
C ASN A 256 -6.53 9.77 -10.38
N GLY A 257 -6.70 11.05 -10.72
CA GLY A 257 -6.49 11.56 -12.10
C GLY A 257 -5.06 11.41 -12.60
N GLY A 258 -4.09 11.49 -11.67
CA GLY A 258 -2.66 11.46 -11.96
C GLY A 258 -2.01 10.09 -11.92
N ILE A 259 -2.61 9.11 -11.23
CA ILE A 259 -2.00 7.78 -11.06
C ILE A 259 -2.92 6.68 -11.55
N VAL A 260 -4.13 6.60 -11.00
CA VAL A 260 -5.06 5.49 -11.30
C VAL A 260 -5.52 5.52 -12.76
N PHE A 261 -5.88 6.72 -13.26
CA PHE A 261 -6.37 6.85 -14.64
C PHE A 261 -5.33 6.43 -15.67
N PRO A 262 -4.08 6.97 -15.69
CA PRO A 262 -3.10 6.54 -16.69
C PRO A 262 -2.78 5.05 -16.61
N ALA A 263 -2.72 4.47 -15.40
CA ALA A 263 -2.46 3.04 -15.26
C ALA A 263 -3.61 2.16 -15.75
N LEU A 264 -4.87 2.55 -15.53
CA LEU A 264 -6.03 1.71 -15.84
C LEU A 264 -6.69 2.02 -17.19
N THR A 265 -6.50 3.21 -17.73
CA THR A 265 -7.17 3.66 -18.96
C THR A 265 -6.21 4.01 -20.10
N GLY A 266 -4.91 4.11 -19.83
CA GLY A 266 -3.91 4.55 -20.80
C GLY A 266 -3.92 6.06 -21.07
N ALA A 267 -4.60 6.84 -20.25
CA ALA A 267 -4.66 8.30 -20.40
C ALA A 267 -4.75 8.97 -19.02
N TYR A 268 -4.07 10.09 -18.89
CA TYR A 268 -4.35 11.01 -17.77
C TYR A 268 -5.76 11.58 -17.90
N HIS A 269 -6.46 11.78 -16.80
CA HIS A 269 -7.76 12.42 -16.83
C HIS A 269 -7.62 13.87 -17.34
N ALA A 270 -8.42 14.27 -18.33
CA ALA A 270 -8.30 15.58 -18.97
C ALA A 270 -8.41 16.74 -17.97
N GLY A 271 -9.43 16.73 -17.12
CA GLY A 271 -9.61 17.76 -16.09
C GLY A 271 -8.46 17.83 -15.09
N PHE A 272 -7.77 16.72 -14.81
CA PHE A 272 -6.56 16.72 -14.01
C PHE A 272 -5.40 17.43 -14.72
N LEU A 273 -5.17 17.18 -16.01
CA LEU A 273 -4.11 17.87 -16.76
C LEU A 273 -4.39 19.37 -16.91
N GLU A 274 -5.66 19.74 -17.14
CA GLU A 274 -6.09 21.15 -17.17
C GLU A 274 -5.81 21.85 -15.83
N GLN A 275 -6.10 21.19 -14.71
CA GLN A 275 -5.83 21.70 -13.37
C GLN A 275 -4.34 21.90 -13.10
N LEU A 276 -3.48 21.01 -13.60
CA LEU A 276 -2.03 21.14 -13.47
C LEU A 276 -1.44 22.23 -14.37
N GLY A 277 -1.99 22.45 -15.56
CA GLY A 277 -1.47 23.42 -16.53
C GLY A 277 0.03 23.22 -16.79
N SER A 278 0.86 24.21 -16.47
CA SER A 278 2.32 24.16 -16.67
C SER A 278 3.05 23.20 -15.70
N ALA A 279 2.37 22.70 -14.67
CA ALA A 279 2.92 21.71 -13.74
C ALA A 279 2.73 20.26 -14.24
N ALA A 280 2.06 20.03 -15.36
CA ALA A 280 1.91 18.70 -15.95
C ALA A 280 3.28 18.07 -16.27
N PRO A 281 3.42 16.73 -16.06
CA PRO A 281 4.65 16.04 -16.41
C PRO A 281 4.90 16.05 -17.90
N GLU A 282 6.13 15.89 -18.31
CA GLU A 282 6.50 15.65 -19.71
C GLU A 282 6.19 14.19 -20.05
N ILE A 283 5.33 13.98 -21.02
CA ILE A 283 4.92 12.67 -21.53
C ILE A 283 5.58 12.47 -22.89
N GLN A 284 6.45 11.49 -23.02
CA GLN A 284 7.09 11.15 -24.29
C GLN A 284 6.20 10.21 -25.10
N THR A 285 6.43 10.16 -26.41
CA THR A 285 5.75 9.21 -27.31
C THR A 285 5.99 7.77 -26.84
N GLY A 286 4.93 7.00 -26.66
CA GLY A 286 4.97 5.62 -26.21
C GLY A 286 4.90 5.42 -24.68
N ASP A 287 4.96 6.50 -23.89
CA ASP A 287 4.92 6.36 -22.43
C ASP A 287 3.61 5.76 -21.92
N LEU A 288 2.49 6.21 -22.45
CA LEU A 288 1.18 5.75 -22.01
C LEU A 288 0.91 4.29 -22.40
N GLU A 289 1.44 3.84 -23.52
CA GLU A 289 1.41 2.42 -23.93
C GLU A 289 2.27 1.55 -23.01
N ILE A 290 3.40 2.08 -22.53
CA ILE A 290 4.23 1.38 -21.54
C ILE A 290 3.51 1.33 -20.18
N ILE A 291 2.92 2.44 -19.73
CA ILE A 291 2.22 2.53 -18.45
C ILE A 291 1.01 1.61 -18.40
N HIS A 292 0.18 1.65 -19.43
CA HIS A 292 -1.06 0.90 -19.52
C HIS A 292 -0.83 -0.56 -19.94
N GLN A 293 -0.30 -1.34 -19.01
CA GLN A 293 -0.19 -2.78 -19.20
C GLN A 293 -1.45 -3.50 -18.70
N PRO A 294 -1.82 -4.64 -19.29
CA PRO A 294 -2.90 -5.47 -18.77
C PRO A 294 -2.62 -5.87 -17.32
N LEU A 295 -3.57 -5.62 -16.44
CA LEU A 295 -3.53 -6.05 -15.04
C LEU A 295 -4.49 -7.22 -14.83
N ASP A 296 -4.06 -8.21 -14.03
CA ASP A 296 -4.89 -9.35 -13.65
C ASP A 296 -5.77 -9.01 -12.43
N ARG A 297 -5.36 -7.99 -11.69
CA ARG A 297 -6.06 -7.46 -10.52
C ARG A 297 -5.58 -6.06 -10.16
N LEU A 298 -6.35 -5.36 -9.33
CA LEU A 298 -5.96 -4.09 -8.74
C LEU A 298 -5.92 -4.22 -7.20
N GLY A 299 -4.83 -3.77 -6.60
CA GLY A 299 -4.75 -3.59 -5.14
C GLY A 299 -5.14 -2.16 -4.76
N LEU A 300 -5.98 -2.01 -3.77
CA LEU A 300 -6.38 -0.72 -3.24
C LEU A 300 -6.04 -0.63 -1.75
N ASN A 301 -5.29 0.41 -1.39
CA ASN A 301 -5.07 0.81 -0.01
C ASN A 301 -6.07 1.92 0.32
N ILE A 302 -7.06 1.61 1.15
CA ILE A 302 -8.13 2.55 1.49
C ILE A 302 -8.32 2.58 3.00
N TYR A 303 -8.14 3.75 3.61
CA TYR A 303 -8.23 3.92 5.06
C TYR A 303 -9.32 4.92 5.47
N THR A 304 -9.63 5.88 4.61
CA THR A 304 -10.55 6.98 4.88
C THR A 304 -11.13 7.52 3.58
N GLY A 305 -12.02 8.48 3.66
CA GLY A 305 -12.62 9.16 2.51
C GLY A 305 -12.94 10.61 2.81
N THR A 306 -13.36 11.33 1.78
CA THR A 306 -13.82 12.72 1.86
C THR A 306 -15.28 12.77 1.47
N TYR A 307 -16.13 13.31 2.32
CA TYR A 307 -17.54 13.52 1.97
C TYR A 307 -17.71 14.61 0.93
N VAL A 308 -18.61 14.36 -0.01
CA VAL A 308 -18.93 15.26 -1.13
C VAL A 308 -20.44 15.46 -1.19
N ARG A 309 -20.87 16.68 -1.46
CA ARG A 309 -22.27 17.02 -1.76
C ARG A 309 -22.40 17.72 -3.11
N ALA A 310 -23.57 17.59 -3.70
CA ALA A 310 -23.96 18.35 -4.88
C ALA A 310 -24.20 19.83 -4.53
N ILE A 311 -23.80 20.72 -5.43
CA ILE A 311 -24.07 22.15 -5.37
C ILE A 311 -24.46 22.67 -6.76
N ASP A 312 -25.23 23.76 -6.82
CA ASP A 312 -25.70 24.33 -8.11
C ASP A 312 -24.59 25.10 -8.86
N GLN A 313 -23.57 25.59 -8.14
CA GLN A 313 -22.46 26.35 -8.73
C GLN A 313 -21.39 25.41 -9.31
N ALA A 314 -20.67 25.86 -10.34
CA ALA A 314 -19.52 25.13 -10.83
C ALA A 314 -18.46 24.96 -9.71
N PRO A 315 -17.85 23.77 -9.54
CA PRO A 315 -17.84 22.63 -10.45
C PRO A 315 -19.01 21.62 -10.27
N GLY A 316 -20.08 21.93 -9.57
CA GLY A 316 -21.22 21.03 -9.33
C GLY A 316 -21.08 20.14 -8.10
N TYR A 317 -19.97 20.24 -7.39
CA TYR A 317 -19.71 19.50 -6.16
C TYR A 317 -18.89 20.32 -5.17
N GLU A 318 -19.02 19.96 -3.90
CA GLU A 318 -18.20 20.50 -2.80
C GLU A 318 -17.66 19.34 -1.94
N CYS A 319 -16.34 19.33 -1.73
CA CYS A 319 -15.71 18.45 -0.76
C CYS A 319 -15.86 19.06 0.64
N LEU A 320 -16.35 18.28 1.59
CA LEU A 320 -16.68 18.78 2.92
C LEU A 320 -15.49 18.65 3.88
N ASP A 321 -15.13 19.74 4.52
CA ASP A 321 -14.19 19.72 5.64
C ASP A 321 -14.84 19.08 6.86
N LEU A 322 -14.15 18.11 7.46
CA LEU A 322 -14.63 17.46 8.67
C LEU A 322 -14.32 18.34 9.90
N PRO A 323 -15.29 18.54 10.81
CA PRO A 323 -15.08 19.33 12.00
C PRO A 323 -13.99 18.72 12.90
N GLN A 324 -13.37 19.55 13.74
CA GLN A 324 -12.29 19.11 14.63
C GLN A 324 -12.69 17.92 15.54
N GLY A 325 -13.96 17.89 15.97
CA GLY A 325 -14.51 16.81 16.79
C GLY A 325 -14.96 15.57 16.02
N TYR A 326 -14.74 15.50 14.70
CA TYR A 326 -15.09 14.30 13.95
C TYR A 326 -14.23 13.12 14.40
N PRO A 327 -14.79 11.89 14.53
CA PRO A 327 -14.04 10.73 14.98
C PRO A 327 -12.80 10.45 14.12
N ARG A 328 -11.65 10.38 14.77
CA ARG A 328 -10.36 10.02 14.17
C ARG A 328 -9.67 8.98 15.01
N LEU A 329 -8.93 8.11 14.34
CA LEU A 329 -8.04 7.19 15.02
C LEU A 329 -6.69 7.90 15.31
N HIS A 330 -5.73 7.16 15.83
CA HIS A 330 -4.45 7.73 16.29
C HIS A 330 -3.51 8.13 15.12
N MET A 331 -4.07 8.76 14.08
CA MET A 331 -3.36 9.40 12.96
C MET A 331 -4.11 10.67 12.56
N PRO A 332 -3.41 11.80 12.27
CA PRO A 332 -4.08 13.08 11.97
C PRO A 332 -5.00 13.03 10.74
N TRP A 333 -4.68 12.21 9.75
CA TRP A 333 -5.42 12.07 8.50
C TRP A 333 -6.48 10.95 8.53
N LEU A 334 -6.44 10.07 9.53
CA LEU A 334 -7.28 8.87 9.58
C LEU A 334 -8.65 9.17 10.17
N ASN A 335 -9.50 9.83 9.41
CA ASN A 335 -10.89 10.05 9.78
C ASN A 335 -11.68 8.74 9.67
N PHE A 336 -12.65 8.55 10.56
CA PHE A 336 -13.49 7.36 10.58
C PHE A 336 -14.62 7.47 9.55
N VAL A 337 -14.35 7.06 8.31
CA VAL A 337 -15.27 7.10 7.16
C VAL A 337 -15.37 5.71 6.54
N PRO A 338 -16.05 4.76 7.19
CA PRO A 338 -16.04 3.36 6.78
C PRO A 338 -16.65 3.09 5.40
N GLU A 339 -17.56 3.96 4.93
CA GLU A 339 -18.18 3.87 3.59
C GLU A 339 -17.15 4.00 2.46
N CYS A 340 -15.95 4.48 2.77
CA CYS A 340 -14.88 4.64 1.78
C CYS A 340 -14.52 3.33 1.07
N LEU A 341 -14.61 2.17 1.74
CA LEU A 341 -14.35 0.89 1.07
C LEU A 341 -15.39 0.59 0.00
N TYR A 342 -16.66 0.82 0.28
CA TYR A 342 -17.74 0.64 -0.71
C TYR A 342 -17.57 1.60 -1.90
N TRP A 343 -17.44 2.90 -1.61
CA TRP A 343 -17.37 3.93 -2.65
C TRP A 343 -16.09 3.87 -3.46
N GLY A 344 -14.95 3.52 -2.86
CA GLY A 344 -13.70 3.34 -3.57
C GLY A 344 -13.77 2.22 -4.62
N ILE A 345 -14.32 1.07 -4.25
CA ILE A 345 -14.53 -0.06 -5.15
C ILE A 345 -15.52 0.32 -6.27
N ARG A 346 -16.62 0.98 -5.92
CA ARG A 346 -17.63 1.43 -6.87
C ARG A 346 -17.05 2.44 -7.87
N HIS A 347 -16.24 3.40 -7.45
CA HIS A 347 -15.60 4.36 -8.34
C HIS A 347 -14.65 3.70 -9.35
N ILE A 348 -13.87 2.70 -8.94
CA ILE A 348 -13.04 1.95 -9.90
C ILE A 348 -13.92 1.28 -10.95
N SER A 349 -15.01 0.66 -10.54
CA SER A 349 -15.90 -0.05 -11.46
C SER A 349 -16.67 0.90 -12.39
N GLU A 350 -17.29 1.96 -11.84
CA GLU A 350 -18.21 2.82 -12.55
C GLU A 350 -17.57 4.10 -13.12
N THR A 351 -16.74 4.79 -12.32
CA THR A 351 -16.18 6.11 -12.71
C THR A 351 -14.92 5.93 -13.56
N VAL A 352 -14.04 4.99 -13.22
CA VAL A 352 -12.88 4.64 -14.05
C VAL A 352 -13.28 3.71 -15.20
N GLY A 353 -14.41 3.01 -15.06
CA GLY A 353 -14.95 2.15 -16.11
C GLY A 353 -14.27 0.77 -16.19
N ARG A 354 -13.86 0.21 -15.06
CA ARG A 354 -13.23 -1.11 -14.99
C ARG A 354 -14.04 -2.09 -14.12
N PRO A 355 -15.30 -2.41 -14.51
CA PRO A 355 -16.16 -3.33 -13.75
C PRO A 355 -15.70 -4.78 -13.80
N ASP A 356 -14.87 -5.14 -14.76
CA ASP A 356 -14.31 -6.46 -15.00
C ASP A 356 -13.02 -6.74 -14.21
N LEU A 357 -12.35 -5.69 -13.71
CA LEU A 357 -11.05 -5.83 -13.06
C LEU A 357 -11.23 -6.29 -11.60
N PRO A 358 -10.75 -7.49 -11.24
CA PRO A 358 -10.82 -7.96 -9.87
C PRO A 358 -10.06 -7.04 -8.90
N ILE A 359 -10.67 -6.71 -7.77
CA ILE A 359 -10.12 -5.78 -6.76
C ILE A 359 -9.78 -6.55 -5.47
N TRP A 360 -8.67 -6.20 -4.87
CA TRP A 360 -8.31 -6.55 -3.49
C TRP A 360 -8.13 -5.28 -2.67
N ILE A 361 -8.71 -5.25 -1.47
CA ILE A 361 -8.24 -4.28 -0.47
C ILE A 361 -6.92 -4.83 0.06
N THR A 362 -5.83 -4.21 -0.38
CA THR A 362 -4.47 -4.63 -0.07
C THR A 362 -3.95 -4.05 1.22
N GLU A 363 -4.58 -2.97 1.69
CA GLU A 363 -4.37 -2.41 3.01
C GLU A 363 -5.64 -1.69 3.49
N ASN A 364 -6.07 -2.02 4.70
CA ASN A 364 -7.03 -1.26 5.50
C ASN A 364 -6.82 -1.60 6.98
N GLY A 365 -6.80 -0.60 7.83
CA GLY A 365 -6.55 -0.72 9.26
C GLY A 365 -6.44 0.63 9.92
N CYS A 366 -6.14 0.66 11.20
CA CYS A 366 -5.99 1.91 11.92
C CYS A 366 -4.91 1.87 13.00
N ALA A 367 -4.27 3.02 13.21
CA ALA A 367 -3.43 3.21 14.38
C ALA A 367 -4.29 3.43 15.63
N ALA A 368 -3.85 2.86 16.74
CA ALA A 368 -4.47 3.05 18.04
C ALA A 368 -3.40 3.30 19.13
N GLN A 369 -3.81 3.80 20.27
CA GLN A 369 -2.95 3.93 21.47
C GLN A 369 -2.98 2.62 22.26
N ASP A 370 -2.31 1.62 21.72
CA ASP A 370 -2.30 0.30 22.32
C ASP A 370 -1.41 0.24 23.58
N VAL A 371 -1.98 -0.19 24.69
CA VAL A 371 -1.31 -0.32 25.97
C VAL A 371 -1.53 -1.72 26.51
N LEU A 372 -0.47 -2.34 27.03
CA LEU A 372 -0.58 -3.60 27.77
C LEU A 372 -1.26 -3.33 29.11
N ASP A 373 -2.30 -4.08 29.41
CA ASP A 373 -2.96 -4.07 30.72
C ASP A 373 -2.15 -4.84 31.79
N ALA A 374 -2.66 -4.90 33.00
CA ALA A 374 -2.02 -5.62 34.11
C ALA A 374 -1.90 -7.14 33.90
N LYS A 375 -2.63 -7.70 32.93
CA LYS A 375 -2.57 -9.12 32.55
C LYS A 375 -1.64 -9.36 31.36
N GLY A 376 -1.07 -8.29 30.78
CA GLY A 376 -0.27 -8.38 29.56
C GLY A 376 -1.09 -8.53 28.28
N GLU A 377 -2.36 -8.08 28.28
CA GLU A 377 -3.26 -8.10 27.14
C GLU A 377 -3.41 -6.70 26.55
N VAL A 378 -3.75 -6.61 25.24
CA VAL A 378 -4.10 -5.35 24.56
C VAL A 378 -5.54 -5.45 24.08
N ILE A 379 -6.41 -4.63 24.70
CA ILE A 379 -7.86 -4.61 24.42
C ILE A 379 -8.17 -3.44 23.48
N ASP A 380 -7.91 -3.60 22.22
CA ASP A 380 -8.04 -2.61 21.14
C ASP A 380 -9.43 -2.61 20.48
N THR A 381 -10.45 -2.32 21.30
CA THR A 381 -11.86 -2.31 20.84
C THR A 381 -12.16 -1.24 19.80
N ASP A 382 -11.41 -0.15 19.77
CA ASP A 382 -11.46 0.91 18.77
C ASP A 382 -11.04 0.37 17.39
N ARG A 383 -9.97 -0.45 17.31
CA ARG A 383 -9.56 -1.13 16.09
C ARG A 383 -10.61 -2.15 15.65
N ILE A 384 -11.20 -2.90 16.56
CA ILE A 384 -12.32 -3.81 16.24
C ILE A 384 -13.50 -3.02 15.65
N LEU A 385 -13.86 -1.88 16.23
CA LEU A 385 -14.92 -1.02 15.71
C LEU A 385 -14.59 -0.55 14.29
N TYR A 386 -13.37 -0.05 14.08
CA TYR A 386 -12.91 0.40 12.78
C TYR A 386 -13.01 -0.72 11.73
N LEU A 387 -12.38 -1.86 11.97
CA LEU A 387 -12.38 -3.00 11.05
C LEU A 387 -13.78 -3.51 10.76
N ARG A 388 -14.63 -3.62 11.78
CA ARG A 388 -16.01 -4.08 11.64
C ARG A 388 -16.82 -3.22 10.68
N GLN A 389 -16.73 -1.90 10.81
CA GLN A 389 -17.53 -1.01 9.94
C GLN A 389 -16.98 -0.97 8.51
N HIS A 390 -15.66 -0.96 8.34
CA HIS A 390 -15.05 -1.02 7.01
C HIS A 390 -15.35 -2.35 6.31
N LEU A 391 -15.26 -3.48 6.99
CA LEU A 391 -15.61 -4.79 6.43
C LEU A 391 -17.10 -4.92 6.08
N ARG A 392 -18.00 -4.24 6.80
CA ARG A 392 -19.43 -4.16 6.42
C ARG A 392 -19.60 -3.39 5.12
N ALA A 393 -18.90 -2.30 4.93
CA ALA A 393 -18.91 -1.54 3.68
C ALA A 393 -18.33 -2.36 2.52
N ALA A 394 -17.23 -3.08 2.75
CA ALA A 394 -16.66 -4.00 1.77
C ALA A 394 -17.63 -5.13 1.40
N GLN A 395 -18.31 -5.70 2.38
CA GLN A 395 -19.32 -6.76 2.14
C GLN A 395 -20.52 -6.23 1.35
N ARG A 396 -20.95 -4.98 1.58
CA ARG A 396 -21.97 -4.34 0.75
C ARG A 396 -21.54 -4.30 -0.72
N ALA A 397 -20.29 -3.94 -1.02
CA ALA A 397 -19.79 -3.94 -2.39
C ALA A 397 -19.89 -5.34 -3.03
N VAL A 398 -19.51 -6.38 -2.29
CA VAL A 398 -19.64 -7.77 -2.76
C VAL A 398 -21.11 -8.16 -2.98
N ALA A 399 -21.99 -7.80 -2.05
CA ALA A 399 -23.43 -8.12 -2.13
C ALA A 399 -24.11 -7.44 -3.32
N GLU A 400 -23.64 -6.25 -3.71
CA GLU A 400 -24.12 -5.51 -4.89
C GLU A 400 -23.44 -5.94 -6.20
N GLY A 401 -22.52 -6.93 -6.16
CA GLY A 401 -21.90 -7.54 -7.34
C GLY A 401 -20.62 -6.88 -7.81
N TYR A 402 -20.03 -5.95 -7.06
CA TYR A 402 -18.72 -5.38 -7.39
C TYR A 402 -17.60 -6.41 -7.23
N PRO A 403 -16.51 -6.33 -8.03
CA PRO A 403 -15.52 -7.40 -8.19
C PRO A 403 -14.49 -7.46 -7.05
N LEU A 404 -14.89 -7.24 -5.80
CA LEU A 404 -14.01 -7.39 -4.65
C LEU A 404 -13.77 -8.88 -4.34
N LYS A 405 -12.50 -9.30 -4.33
CA LYS A 405 -12.07 -10.70 -4.18
C LYS A 405 -11.29 -10.99 -2.89
N GLY A 406 -10.82 -9.98 -2.20
CA GLY A 406 -10.07 -10.21 -0.97
C GLY A 406 -9.81 -8.96 -0.16
N TYR A 407 -9.34 -9.18 1.06
CA TYR A 407 -9.04 -8.13 2.03
C TYR A 407 -7.82 -8.51 2.85
N PHE A 408 -6.85 -7.59 2.93
CA PHE A 408 -5.64 -7.70 3.73
C PHE A 408 -5.65 -6.63 4.81
N VAL A 409 -5.66 -7.05 6.08
CA VAL A 409 -5.56 -6.12 7.18
C VAL A 409 -4.18 -5.47 7.22
N TRP A 410 -4.13 -4.16 7.36
CA TRP A 410 -2.92 -3.42 7.67
C TRP A 410 -2.91 -3.05 9.15
N SER A 411 -2.03 -3.61 9.93
CA SER A 411 -0.92 -4.50 9.61
C SER A 411 -1.00 -5.77 10.46
N LEU A 412 -0.30 -6.84 10.04
CA LEU A 412 -0.18 -8.06 10.86
C LEU A 412 0.32 -7.72 12.26
N MET A 413 1.38 -6.95 12.36
CA MET A 413 2.00 -6.55 13.63
C MET A 413 2.32 -5.06 13.66
N ASP A 414 2.42 -4.48 14.86
CA ASP A 414 2.96 -3.15 15.03
C ASP A 414 4.37 -3.09 14.45
N ASN A 415 4.70 -1.97 13.80
CA ASN A 415 5.94 -1.85 13.04
C ASN A 415 6.45 -0.41 13.02
N PHE A 416 7.50 -0.16 12.25
CA PHE A 416 8.04 1.17 12.04
C PHE A 416 7.11 1.97 11.11
N GLU A 417 6.35 2.92 11.69
CA GLU A 417 5.41 3.77 10.94
C GLU A 417 6.10 5.04 10.41
N TRP A 418 7.11 4.83 9.60
CA TRP A 418 7.80 5.87 8.84
C TRP A 418 8.28 7.05 9.72
N ALA A 419 7.91 8.30 9.39
CA ALA A 419 8.28 9.47 10.20
C ALA A 419 7.68 9.47 11.62
N TRP A 420 6.64 8.68 11.88
CA TRP A 420 6.06 8.52 13.22
C TRP A 420 6.81 7.49 14.09
N GLY A 421 7.84 6.85 13.54
CA GLY A 421 8.61 5.86 14.27
C GLY A 421 7.76 4.71 14.78
N TYR A 422 7.87 4.39 16.05
CA TYR A 422 7.13 3.30 16.67
C TYR A 422 5.90 3.75 17.49
N ASP A 423 5.52 5.02 17.39
CA ASP A 423 4.41 5.59 18.14
C ASP A 423 3.03 5.20 17.59
N ARG A 424 2.92 5.01 16.28
CA ARG A 424 1.66 4.69 15.59
C ARG A 424 1.54 3.19 15.36
N ARG A 425 0.66 2.53 16.14
CA ARG A 425 0.53 1.07 16.16
C ARG A 425 -0.66 0.61 15.31
N PHE A 426 -0.37 0.13 14.11
CA PHE A 426 -1.39 -0.40 13.17
C PHE A 426 -1.64 -1.91 13.31
N GLY A 427 -0.75 -2.63 13.95
CA GLY A 427 -0.81 -4.09 14.02
C GLY A 427 -2.02 -4.64 14.75
N ILE A 428 -2.48 -5.81 14.35
CA ILE A 428 -3.38 -6.66 15.15
C ILE A 428 -2.60 -7.53 16.14
N VAL A 429 -1.27 -7.56 16.00
CA VAL A 429 -0.32 -8.13 16.96
C VAL A 429 0.51 -6.98 17.54
N TYR A 430 0.56 -6.88 18.84
CA TYR A 430 1.44 -5.94 19.54
C TYR A 430 2.89 -6.42 19.48
N THR A 431 3.80 -5.53 19.09
CA THR A 431 5.24 -5.74 19.16
C THR A 431 5.82 -4.98 20.34
N ASP A 432 6.40 -5.67 21.31
CA ASP A 432 7.29 -5.04 22.30
C ASP A 432 8.66 -4.83 21.62
N TYR A 433 8.94 -3.62 21.18
CA TYR A 433 10.18 -3.32 20.45
C TYR A 433 11.46 -3.49 21.27
N ARG A 434 11.36 -3.55 22.59
CA ARG A 434 12.50 -3.78 23.47
C ARG A 434 12.88 -5.25 23.58
N THR A 435 11.87 -6.14 23.61
CA THR A 435 12.06 -7.59 23.77
C THR A 435 11.82 -8.38 22.50
N GLN A 436 11.21 -7.74 21.51
CA GLN A 436 10.72 -8.35 20.27
C GLN A 436 9.63 -9.41 20.51
N GLN A 437 8.95 -9.38 21.66
CA GLN A 437 7.81 -10.25 21.93
C GLN A 437 6.61 -9.84 21.05
N ARG A 438 5.89 -10.84 20.54
CA ARG A 438 4.62 -10.69 19.82
C ARG A 438 3.47 -11.06 20.73
N ILE A 439 2.51 -10.15 20.89
CA ILE A 439 1.32 -10.35 21.74
C ILE A 439 0.09 -10.10 20.88
N PRO A 440 -0.69 -11.14 20.51
CA PRO A 440 -1.96 -10.97 19.81
C PRO A 440 -2.89 -10.03 20.58
N LYS A 441 -3.46 -9.03 19.91
CA LYS A 441 -4.42 -8.08 20.49
C LYS A 441 -5.84 -8.65 20.44
N ALA A 442 -6.81 -8.00 21.08
CA ALA A 442 -8.21 -8.40 20.99
C ALA A 442 -8.70 -8.41 19.54
N SER A 443 -8.26 -7.46 18.69
CA SER A 443 -8.55 -7.42 17.26
C SER A 443 -8.03 -8.62 16.48
N PHE A 444 -6.93 -9.24 16.89
CA PHE A 444 -6.43 -10.49 16.30
C PHE A 444 -7.46 -11.61 16.45
N GLY A 445 -7.95 -11.84 17.67
CA GLY A 445 -8.96 -12.85 17.93
C GLY A 445 -10.28 -12.57 17.20
N TRP A 446 -10.68 -11.31 17.14
CA TRP A 446 -11.88 -10.91 16.40
C TRP A 446 -11.74 -11.13 14.88
N TYR A 447 -10.59 -10.79 14.31
CA TYR A 447 -10.34 -10.98 12.88
C TYR A 447 -10.22 -12.47 12.52
N ALA A 448 -9.57 -13.28 13.38
CA ALA A 448 -9.55 -14.74 13.25
C ALA A 448 -10.97 -15.34 13.20
N GLU A 449 -11.89 -14.83 14.03
CA GLU A 449 -13.28 -15.28 14.04
C GLU A 449 -14.03 -14.86 12.76
N CYS A 450 -13.75 -13.66 12.20
CA CYS A 450 -14.28 -13.27 10.89
C CYS A 450 -13.82 -14.23 9.79
N ILE A 451 -12.54 -14.58 9.77
CA ILE A 451 -11.96 -15.51 8.81
C ILE A 451 -12.60 -16.89 8.94
N ARG A 452 -12.67 -17.43 10.16
CA ARG A 452 -13.24 -18.77 10.44
C ARG A 452 -14.70 -18.87 10.00
N GLN A 453 -15.51 -17.83 10.18
CA GLN A 453 -16.91 -17.79 9.78
C GLN A 453 -17.13 -17.26 8.36
N ASN A 454 -16.09 -16.79 7.70
CA ASN A 454 -16.12 -16.10 6.40
C ASN A 454 -17.17 -14.96 6.36
N ARG A 455 -17.28 -14.20 7.45
CA ARG A 455 -18.22 -13.08 7.60
C ARG A 455 -17.76 -12.06 8.64
N VAL A 456 -18.38 -10.88 8.65
CA VAL A 456 -18.19 -9.90 9.72
C VAL A 456 -19.00 -10.35 10.96
N VAL A 457 -18.30 -10.52 12.10
CA VAL A 457 -18.91 -10.93 13.37
C VAL A 457 -19.12 -9.76 14.32
#